data_8ad9c9654fb2b0753300836449986068
#
_entry.id   8ad9c9654fb2b0753300836449986068
#
_cell.length_a   1.000
_cell.length_b   1.000
_cell.length_c   1.000
_cell.angle_alpha   90.00
_cell.angle_beta   90.00
_cell.angle_gamma   90.00
#
_symmetry.space_group_name_H-M   'P 1'
#
loop_
_entity.id
_entity.type
_entity.pdbx_description
1 polymer ?
#
loop_
_entity_poly.entity_id
_entity_poly.type
_entity_poly.pdbx_seq_one_letter_code
_entity_poly.pdbx_strand_id
1 'polypeptide(L)'
;MQESLRVVVAEDEGLIRMDVVATLQEAGYEVVGEAADGEEAVRLAIELMPDLIVMDIKMPKLDGISAAEKISEHKIPVVLLTAFSQSDLVKRAADAGAMAYVTKPFKPSDLLPAIQIALSRAEELSSLEGEVADLTERLETRKLMDRAKGLLQSKMKLSEPEAFRWIQKASMDRRLSMSQVAKAVLEQLGDK
;
A
#
# COMPACT_ATOMS: atom_id res chain seq x y z
N MET A 1 25.15 -0.93 4.75
CA MET A 1 24.60 -0.04 5.77
C MET A 1 23.09 -0.13 5.61
N GLN A 2 22.37 -0.53 6.65
CA GLN A 2 20.90 -0.54 6.60
C GLN A 2 20.47 0.94 6.63
N GLU A 3 19.72 1.39 5.64
CA GLU A 3 19.15 2.75 5.67
C GLU A 3 18.24 2.86 6.88
N SER A 4 18.38 3.97 7.64
CA SER A 4 17.49 4.23 8.78
C SER A 4 16.08 4.51 8.26
N LEU A 5 15.08 3.89 8.89
CA LEU A 5 13.68 4.10 8.53
C LEU A 5 13.28 5.55 8.83
N ARG A 6 12.63 6.18 7.87
CA ARG A 6 12.21 7.58 7.88
C ARG A 6 10.83 7.72 8.51
N VAL A 7 10.72 8.51 9.56
CA VAL A 7 9.50 8.66 10.36
C VAL A 7 9.05 10.12 10.41
N VAL A 8 7.73 10.34 10.28
CA VAL A 8 7.09 11.61 10.61
C VAL A 8 6.37 11.47 11.94
N VAL A 9 6.51 12.48 12.80
CA VAL A 9 5.83 12.55 14.10
C VAL A 9 4.80 13.68 14.07
N ALA A 10 3.54 13.38 14.40
CA ALA A 10 2.46 14.33 14.45
C ALA A 10 1.83 14.35 15.87
N GLU A 11 2.00 15.46 16.59
CA GLU A 11 1.57 15.62 17.97
C GLU A 11 1.46 17.12 18.26
N ASP A 12 0.33 17.59 18.75
CA ASP A 12 0.13 19.02 19.02
C ASP A 12 0.80 19.48 20.31
N GLU A 13 0.95 18.59 21.29
CA GLU A 13 1.68 18.90 22.53
C GLU A 13 3.18 18.82 22.32
N GLY A 14 3.86 19.99 22.26
CA GLY A 14 5.29 20.07 21.93
C GLY A 14 6.21 19.23 22.83
N LEU A 15 5.90 19.09 24.13
CA LEU A 15 6.70 18.27 25.05
C LEU A 15 6.58 16.78 24.74
N ILE A 16 5.37 16.32 24.43
CA ILE A 16 5.13 14.91 24.05
C ILE A 16 5.79 14.63 22.70
N ARG A 17 5.65 15.55 21.73
CA ARG A 17 6.31 15.43 20.43
C ARG A 17 7.82 15.28 20.56
N MET A 18 8.46 16.13 21.39
CA MET A 18 9.90 16.03 21.65
C MET A 18 10.30 14.69 22.26
N ASP A 19 9.51 14.15 23.18
CA ASP A 19 9.78 12.85 23.82
C ASP A 19 9.67 11.70 22.81
N VAL A 20 8.64 11.72 21.94
CA VAL A 20 8.49 10.77 20.85
C VAL A 20 9.67 10.84 19.89
N VAL A 21 10.06 12.05 19.46
CA VAL A 21 11.19 12.27 18.55
C VAL A 21 12.48 11.73 19.15
N ALA A 22 12.77 12.06 20.41
CA ALA A 22 13.97 11.57 21.11
C ALA A 22 13.98 10.04 21.20
N THR A 23 12.84 9.44 21.58
CA THR A 23 12.69 7.97 21.66
C THR A 23 12.98 7.30 20.32
N LEU A 24 12.47 7.84 19.21
CA LEU A 24 12.66 7.30 17.88
C LEU A 24 14.12 7.43 17.43
N GLN A 25 14.74 8.59 17.64
CA GLN A 25 16.14 8.84 17.28
C GLN A 25 17.10 7.94 18.08
N GLU A 26 16.87 7.75 19.38
CA GLU A 26 17.65 6.84 20.22
C GLU A 26 17.52 5.37 19.74
N ALA A 27 16.37 5.00 19.17
CA ALA A 27 16.15 3.68 18.60
C ALA A 27 16.68 3.53 17.17
N GLY A 28 17.29 4.56 16.58
CA GLY A 28 17.93 4.53 15.27
C GLY A 28 17.01 4.87 14.09
N TYR A 29 15.82 5.41 14.35
CA TYR A 29 14.94 5.95 13.30
C TYR A 29 15.37 7.38 12.92
N GLU A 30 15.15 7.75 11.66
CA GLU A 30 15.36 9.11 11.16
C GLU A 30 14.02 9.86 11.17
N VAL A 31 13.89 10.85 12.07
CA VAL A 31 12.71 11.73 12.07
C VAL A 31 12.90 12.80 11.00
N VAL A 32 12.16 12.67 9.90
CA VAL A 32 12.25 13.52 8.72
C VAL A 32 11.24 14.67 8.70
N GLY A 33 10.28 14.66 9.62
CA GLY A 33 9.29 15.73 9.73
C GLY A 33 8.52 15.67 11.04
N GLU A 34 8.10 16.84 11.50
CA GLU A 34 7.27 17.02 12.68
C GLU A 34 6.04 17.86 12.31
N ALA A 35 4.85 17.45 12.76
CA ALA A 35 3.60 18.15 12.56
C ALA A 35 2.95 18.48 13.91
N ALA A 36 2.28 19.61 13.99
CA ALA A 36 1.52 20.03 15.17
C ALA A 36 -0.01 19.88 14.97
N ASP A 37 -0.44 19.41 13.80
CA ASP A 37 -1.84 19.16 13.47
C ASP A 37 -1.98 18.11 12.35
N GLY A 38 -3.20 17.59 12.18
CA GLY A 38 -3.47 16.53 11.21
C GLY A 38 -3.39 16.97 9.75
N GLU A 39 -3.65 18.23 9.42
CA GLU A 39 -3.48 18.74 8.04
C GLU A 39 -2.02 18.79 7.66
N GLU A 40 -1.17 19.26 8.57
CA GLU A 40 0.28 19.27 8.39
C GLU A 40 0.84 17.84 8.30
N ALA A 41 0.33 16.92 9.12
CA ALA A 41 0.70 15.50 9.05
C ALA A 41 0.43 14.89 7.68
N VAL A 42 -0.76 15.12 7.11
CA VAL A 42 -1.11 14.66 5.74
C VAL A 42 -0.20 15.30 4.69
N ARG A 43 0.07 16.60 4.79
CA ARG A 43 0.97 17.30 3.86
C ARG A 43 2.38 16.69 3.88
N LEU A 44 2.95 16.51 5.08
CA LEU A 44 4.29 15.92 5.24
C LEU A 44 4.32 14.45 4.78
N ALA A 45 3.25 13.69 5.00
CA ALA A 45 3.14 12.32 4.49
C ALA A 45 3.30 12.25 2.97
N ILE A 46 2.60 13.13 2.25
CA ILE A 46 2.61 13.19 0.78
C ILE A 46 3.96 13.72 0.25
N GLU A 47 4.48 14.79 0.87
CA GLU A 47 5.72 15.43 0.41
C GLU A 47 6.97 14.59 0.67
N LEU A 48 7.04 13.97 1.85
CA LEU A 48 8.23 13.26 2.31
C LEU A 48 8.19 11.76 2.04
N MET A 49 7.00 11.19 1.84
CA MET A 49 6.81 9.74 1.67
C MET A 49 7.63 8.94 2.71
N PRO A 50 7.34 9.11 4.02
CA PRO A 50 8.07 8.41 5.06
C PRO A 50 7.72 6.91 5.10
N ASP A 51 8.56 6.12 5.76
CA ASP A 51 8.31 4.69 5.96
C ASP A 51 7.26 4.43 7.05
N LEU A 52 7.02 5.41 7.94
CA LEU A 52 6.08 5.32 9.04
C LEU A 52 5.66 6.71 9.52
N ILE A 53 4.44 6.80 10.06
CA ILE A 53 3.96 7.97 10.81
C ILE A 53 3.54 7.56 12.20
N VAL A 54 4.03 8.29 13.20
CA VAL A 54 3.52 8.22 14.59
C VAL A 54 2.68 9.46 14.83
N MET A 55 1.39 9.29 15.16
CA MET A 55 0.45 10.39 15.16
C MET A 55 -0.52 10.34 16.35
N ASP A 56 -0.72 11.46 17.03
CA ASP A 56 -1.79 11.57 18.04
C ASP A 56 -3.17 11.58 17.39
N ILE A 57 -4.16 11.04 18.10
CA ILE A 57 -5.56 11.09 17.66
C ILE A 57 -6.15 12.50 17.83
N LYS A 58 -5.87 13.15 18.94
CA LYS A 58 -6.45 14.45 19.26
C LYS A 58 -5.56 15.59 18.83
N MET A 59 -5.74 16.04 17.63
CA MET A 59 -5.02 17.20 17.09
C MET A 59 -5.97 18.26 16.57
N PRO A 60 -5.56 19.54 16.53
CA PRO A 60 -6.34 20.62 15.93
C PRO A 60 -6.45 20.46 14.41
N LYS A 61 -7.37 21.19 13.80
CA LYS A 61 -7.74 21.24 12.37
C LYS A 61 -8.27 19.92 11.83
N LEU A 62 -7.49 18.86 11.87
CA LEU A 62 -7.84 17.51 11.45
C LEU A 62 -7.41 16.51 12.52
N ASP A 63 -8.33 15.68 13.02
CA ASP A 63 -7.99 14.64 13.99
C ASP A 63 -7.17 13.52 13.34
N GLY A 64 -6.38 12.79 14.18
CA GLY A 64 -5.45 11.78 13.70
C GLY A 64 -6.11 10.60 13.01
N ILE A 65 -7.35 10.24 13.31
CA ILE A 65 -8.07 9.16 12.63
C ILE A 65 -8.42 9.60 11.21
N SER A 66 -8.97 10.80 11.05
CA SER A 66 -9.29 11.37 9.74
C SER A 66 -8.02 11.63 8.89
N ALA A 67 -6.91 11.99 9.56
CA ALA A 67 -5.62 12.12 8.89
C ALA A 67 -5.09 10.75 8.44
N ALA A 68 -5.17 9.71 9.29
CA ALA A 68 -4.77 8.34 8.95
C ALA A 68 -5.54 7.79 7.75
N GLU A 69 -6.87 8.06 7.66
CA GLU A 69 -7.68 7.66 6.52
C GLU A 69 -7.16 8.23 5.21
N LYS A 70 -6.82 9.52 5.17
CA LYS A 70 -6.21 10.15 3.98
C LYS A 70 -4.82 9.62 3.66
N ILE A 71 -4.01 9.36 4.67
CA ILE A 71 -2.65 8.84 4.54
C ILE A 71 -2.66 7.39 4.03
N SER A 72 -3.68 6.60 4.41
CA SER A 72 -3.81 5.20 4.00
C SER A 72 -3.87 5.03 2.47
N GLU A 73 -4.38 6.01 1.73
CA GLU A 73 -4.37 6.02 0.25
C GLU A 73 -2.93 5.95 -0.32
N HIS A 74 -1.95 6.43 0.43
CA HIS A 74 -0.52 6.41 0.07
C HIS A 74 0.22 5.18 0.59
N LYS A 75 -0.49 4.25 1.28
CA LYS A 75 0.08 3.02 1.85
C LYS A 75 1.18 3.22 2.88
N ILE A 76 1.21 4.39 3.51
CA ILE A 76 2.14 4.71 4.58
C ILE A 76 1.55 4.17 5.90
N PRO A 77 2.25 3.29 6.63
CA PRO A 77 1.77 2.79 7.91
C PRO A 77 1.68 3.89 8.96
N VAL A 78 0.59 3.85 9.73
CA VAL A 78 0.33 4.82 10.80
C VAL A 78 0.21 4.10 12.13
N VAL A 79 0.96 4.59 13.14
CA VAL A 79 0.80 4.23 14.55
C VAL A 79 0.11 5.39 15.24
N LEU A 80 -1.05 5.14 15.83
CA LEU A 80 -1.81 6.17 16.56
C LEU A 80 -1.45 6.20 18.04
N LEU A 81 -1.25 7.41 18.57
CA LEU A 81 -1.16 7.66 20.00
C LEU A 81 -2.55 8.06 20.51
N THR A 82 -2.98 7.52 21.65
CA THR A 82 -4.32 7.79 22.19
C THR A 82 -4.32 7.90 23.70
N ALA A 83 -5.06 8.87 24.22
CA ALA A 83 -5.32 8.99 25.65
C ALA A 83 -6.42 8.03 26.15
N PHE A 84 -7.07 7.29 25.26
CA PHE A 84 -8.26 6.49 25.57
C PHE A 84 -8.13 5.06 25.08
N SER A 85 -8.49 4.11 25.97
CA SER A 85 -8.61 2.68 25.66
C SER A 85 -10.05 2.27 25.27
N GLN A 86 -10.87 3.21 24.79
CA GLN A 86 -12.27 2.92 24.43
C GLN A 86 -12.33 2.09 23.15
N SER A 87 -13.06 0.99 23.23
CA SER A 87 -13.21 0.01 22.11
C SER A 87 -13.66 0.64 20.79
N ASP A 88 -14.50 1.68 20.86
CA ASP A 88 -15.04 2.35 19.67
C ASP A 88 -13.97 3.16 18.91
N LEU A 89 -13.03 3.81 19.62
CA LEU A 89 -11.93 4.54 19.00
C LEU A 89 -10.92 3.58 18.36
N VAL A 90 -10.63 2.45 19.01
CA VAL A 90 -9.75 1.41 18.46
C VAL A 90 -10.33 0.86 17.16
N LYS A 91 -11.64 0.61 17.11
CA LYS A 91 -12.30 0.13 15.89
C LYS A 91 -12.24 1.18 14.77
N ARG A 92 -12.57 2.43 15.07
CA ARG A 92 -12.47 3.53 14.09
C ARG A 92 -11.05 3.74 13.58
N ALA A 93 -10.04 3.63 14.44
CA ALA A 93 -8.63 3.69 14.06
C ALA A 93 -8.24 2.56 13.09
N ALA A 94 -8.69 1.34 13.35
CA ALA A 94 -8.48 0.19 12.47
C ALA A 94 -9.20 0.37 11.12
N ASP A 95 -10.46 0.82 11.13
CA ASP A 95 -11.25 1.10 9.92
C ASP A 95 -10.62 2.23 9.07
N ALA A 96 -9.93 3.19 9.70
CA ALA A 96 -9.17 4.26 9.05
C ALA A 96 -7.77 3.83 8.53
N GLY A 97 -7.41 2.54 8.66
CA GLY A 97 -6.16 2.01 8.14
C GLY A 97 -4.96 2.13 9.09
N ALA A 98 -5.16 2.50 10.36
CA ALA A 98 -4.07 2.49 11.35
C ALA A 98 -3.58 1.05 11.60
N MET A 99 -2.27 0.88 11.55
CA MET A 99 -1.63 -0.45 11.70
C MET A 99 -1.43 -0.86 13.15
N ALA A 100 -1.26 0.10 14.05
CA ALA A 100 -1.15 -0.10 15.48
C ALA A 100 -1.60 1.16 16.25
N TYR A 101 -1.79 1.01 17.56
CA TYR A 101 -2.02 2.14 18.46
C TYR A 101 -1.27 1.95 19.79
N VAL A 102 -0.97 3.05 20.45
CA VAL A 102 -0.31 3.09 21.77
C VAL A 102 -1.09 4.04 22.68
N THR A 103 -1.35 3.62 23.90
CA THR A 103 -2.08 4.43 24.89
C THR A 103 -1.14 5.35 25.66
N LYS A 104 -1.53 6.61 25.80
CA LYS A 104 -0.83 7.60 26.66
C LYS A 104 -1.25 7.42 28.15
N PRO A 105 -0.32 7.56 29.11
CA PRO A 105 1.12 7.75 28.93
C PRO A 105 1.83 6.46 28.54
N PHE A 106 2.78 6.54 27.61
CA PHE A 106 3.55 5.42 27.09
C PHE A 106 5.03 5.51 27.47
N LYS A 107 5.71 4.39 27.35
CA LYS A 107 7.16 4.26 27.48
C LYS A 107 7.78 3.83 26.15
N PRO A 108 9.09 3.97 25.94
CA PRO A 108 9.76 3.40 24.77
C PRO A 108 9.46 1.89 24.57
N SER A 109 9.33 1.13 25.67
CA SER A 109 8.94 -0.29 25.67
C SER A 109 7.54 -0.56 25.08
N ASP A 110 6.68 0.43 25.01
CA ASP A 110 5.33 0.31 24.47
C ASP A 110 5.28 0.81 23.01
N LEU A 111 5.97 1.91 22.73
CA LEU A 111 5.99 2.53 21.39
C LEU A 111 6.80 1.72 20.37
N LEU A 112 8.01 1.29 20.71
CA LEU A 112 8.88 0.61 19.75
C LEU A 112 8.33 -0.73 19.25
N PRO A 113 7.75 -1.60 20.10
CA PRO A 113 7.08 -2.82 19.59
C PRO A 113 5.87 -2.51 18.71
N ALA A 114 5.09 -1.48 19.03
CA ALA A 114 3.94 -1.09 18.20
C ALA A 114 4.37 -0.64 16.80
N ILE A 115 5.49 0.08 16.71
CA ILE A 115 6.11 0.46 15.43
C ILE A 115 6.53 -0.79 14.63
N GLN A 116 7.20 -1.75 15.27
CA GLN A 116 7.61 -2.99 14.60
C GLN A 116 6.41 -3.78 14.07
N ILE A 117 5.32 -3.84 14.85
CA ILE A 117 4.08 -4.49 14.42
C ILE A 117 3.48 -3.75 13.23
N ALA A 118 3.45 -2.41 13.26
CA ALA A 118 2.91 -1.60 12.16
C ALA A 118 3.69 -1.82 10.86
N LEU A 119 5.02 -1.81 10.92
CA LEU A 119 5.89 -2.05 9.77
C LEU A 119 5.72 -3.47 9.21
N SER A 120 5.69 -4.49 10.08
CA SER A 120 5.48 -5.89 9.65
C SER A 120 4.13 -6.09 8.98
N ARG A 121 3.06 -5.48 9.49
CA ARG A 121 1.73 -5.53 8.88
C ARG A 121 1.68 -4.83 7.52
N ALA A 122 2.34 -3.68 7.40
CA ALA A 122 2.41 -2.95 6.14
C ALA A 122 3.14 -3.76 5.06
N GLU A 123 4.23 -4.43 5.42
CA GLU A 123 4.97 -5.31 4.52
C GLU A 123 4.13 -6.52 4.08
N GLU A 124 3.43 -7.17 5.01
CA GLU A 124 2.52 -8.29 4.72
C GLU A 124 1.41 -7.87 3.76
N LEU A 125 0.75 -6.74 4.01
CA LEU A 125 -0.31 -6.22 3.14
C LEU A 125 0.22 -5.89 1.74
N SER A 126 1.39 -5.25 1.63
CA SER A 126 2.02 -4.95 0.35
C SER A 126 2.36 -6.22 -0.45
N SER A 127 2.84 -7.26 0.23
CA SER A 127 3.12 -8.57 -0.38
C SER A 127 1.85 -9.22 -0.92
N LEU A 128 0.77 -9.25 -0.11
CA LEU A 128 -0.52 -9.82 -0.51
C LEU A 128 -1.14 -9.07 -1.69
N GLU A 129 -1.06 -7.74 -1.71
CA GLU A 129 -1.52 -6.94 -2.85
C GLU A 129 -0.75 -7.26 -4.13
N GLY A 130 0.56 -7.45 -4.02
CA GLY A 130 1.41 -7.89 -5.14
C GLY A 130 0.99 -9.25 -5.69
N GLU A 131 0.72 -10.23 -4.82
CA GLU A 131 0.22 -11.55 -5.22
C GLU A 131 -1.16 -11.48 -5.90
N VAL A 132 -2.08 -10.67 -5.36
CA VAL A 132 -3.40 -10.47 -5.96
C VAL A 132 -3.30 -9.82 -7.34
N ALA A 133 -2.41 -8.83 -7.51
CA ALA A 133 -2.19 -8.18 -8.81
C ALA A 133 -1.64 -9.17 -9.84
N ASP A 134 -0.65 -10.00 -9.47
CA ASP A 134 -0.08 -11.03 -10.35
C ASP A 134 -1.14 -12.09 -10.75
N LEU A 135 -1.93 -12.58 -9.78
CA LEU A 135 -3.01 -13.53 -10.06
C LEU A 135 -4.08 -12.94 -10.98
N THR A 136 -4.42 -11.68 -10.78
CA THR A 136 -5.40 -10.96 -11.61
C THR A 136 -4.88 -10.82 -13.04
N GLU A 137 -3.62 -10.43 -13.22
CA GLU A 137 -2.99 -10.33 -14.53
C GLU A 137 -2.95 -11.68 -15.26
N ARG A 138 -2.62 -12.75 -14.55
CA ARG A 138 -2.63 -14.12 -15.11
C ARG A 138 -4.02 -14.55 -15.54
N LEU A 139 -5.07 -14.25 -14.76
CA LEU A 139 -6.45 -14.55 -15.11
C LEU A 139 -6.90 -13.76 -16.35
N GLU A 140 -6.61 -12.47 -16.41
CA GLU A 140 -6.93 -11.65 -17.59
C GLU A 140 -6.18 -12.13 -18.84
N THR A 141 -4.91 -12.46 -18.71
CA THR A 141 -4.13 -13.05 -19.82
C THR A 141 -4.74 -14.36 -20.30
N ARG A 142 -5.15 -15.25 -19.38
CA ARG A 142 -5.82 -16.51 -19.75
C ARG A 142 -7.13 -16.26 -20.50
N LYS A 143 -7.99 -15.37 -19.99
CA LYS A 143 -9.25 -15.00 -20.68
C LYS A 143 -9.00 -14.44 -22.07
N LEU A 144 -8.01 -13.55 -22.23
CA LEU A 144 -7.63 -13.01 -23.54
C LEU A 144 -7.15 -14.11 -24.49
N MET A 145 -6.33 -15.02 -24.01
CA MET A 145 -5.83 -16.16 -24.78
C MET A 145 -6.95 -17.09 -25.23
N ASP A 146 -7.89 -17.43 -24.34
CA ASP A 146 -9.01 -18.32 -24.67
C ASP A 146 -9.95 -17.68 -25.70
N ARG A 147 -10.24 -16.39 -25.58
CA ARG A 147 -11.02 -15.63 -26.56
C ARG A 147 -10.31 -15.54 -27.92
N ALA A 148 -9.00 -15.23 -27.92
CA ALA A 148 -8.21 -15.15 -29.14
C ALA A 148 -8.12 -16.52 -29.86
N LYS A 149 -7.91 -17.62 -29.11
CA LYS A 149 -7.97 -18.98 -29.65
C LYS A 149 -9.35 -19.27 -30.30
N GLY A 150 -10.44 -18.93 -29.60
CA GLY A 150 -11.78 -19.12 -30.12
C GLY A 150 -12.02 -18.36 -31.43
N LEU A 151 -11.52 -17.13 -31.57
CA LEU A 151 -11.61 -16.40 -32.86
C LEU A 151 -10.76 -17.02 -33.96
N LEU A 152 -9.55 -17.46 -33.68
CA LEU A 152 -8.68 -18.13 -34.64
C LEU A 152 -9.32 -19.47 -35.09
N GLN A 153 -9.93 -20.22 -34.18
CA GLN A 153 -10.67 -21.45 -34.51
C GLN A 153 -11.86 -21.16 -35.42
N SER A 154 -12.66 -20.16 -35.11
CA SER A 154 -13.86 -19.84 -35.86
C SER A 154 -13.57 -19.20 -37.22
N LYS A 155 -12.69 -18.23 -37.30
CA LYS A 155 -12.38 -17.44 -38.51
C LYS A 155 -11.35 -18.09 -39.42
N MET A 156 -10.34 -18.78 -38.84
CA MET A 156 -9.26 -19.42 -39.62
C MET A 156 -9.34 -20.96 -39.70
N LYS A 157 -10.37 -21.55 -39.08
CA LYS A 157 -10.59 -23.01 -39.10
C LYS A 157 -9.44 -23.82 -38.44
N LEU A 158 -8.69 -23.21 -37.52
CA LEU A 158 -7.60 -23.85 -36.80
C LEU A 158 -8.16 -24.72 -35.66
N SER A 159 -7.47 -25.83 -35.37
CA SER A 159 -7.69 -26.56 -34.12
C SER A 159 -7.14 -25.76 -32.91
N GLU A 160 -7.55 -26.10 -31.70
CA GLU A 160 -7.06 -25.40 -30.49
C GLU A 160 -5.53 -25.44 -30.36
N PRO A 161 -4.84 -26.57 -30.55
CA PRO A 161 -3.38 -26.63 -30.55
C PRO A 161 -2.71 -25.75 -31.62
N GLU A 162 -3.32 -25.66 -32.81
CA GLU A 162 -2.85 -24.83 -33.90
C GLU A 162 -3.02 -23.34 -33.61
N ALA A 163 -4.17 -22.95 -33.06
CA ALA A 163 -4.44 -21.58 -32.62
C ALA A 163 -3.44 -21.11 -31.53
N PHE A 164 -3.15 -21.98 -30.56
CA PHE A 164 -2.13 -21.70 -29.55
C PHE A 164 -0.74 -21.51 -30.16
N ARG A 165 -0.31 -22.44 -31.02
CA ARG A 165 0.98 -22.35 -31.71
C ARG A 165 1.10 -21.10 -32.59
N TRP A 166 -0.01 -20.69 -33.22
CA TRP A 166 -0.05 -19.48 -34.03
C TRP A 166 0.21 -18.24 -33.16
N ILE A 167 -0.45 -18.11 -32.01
CA ILE A 167 -0.22 -16.98 -31.06
C ILE A 167 1.23 -17.04 -30.56
N GLN A 168 1.74 -18.19 -30.18
CA GLN A 168 3.10 -18.35 -29.69
C GLN A 168 4.13 -17.96 -30.74
N LYS A 169 3.98 -18.39 -31.98
CA LYS A 169 4.88 -18.03 -33.09
C LYS A 169 4.83 -16.52 -33.35
N ALA A 170 3.64 -15.93 -33.43
CA ALA A 170 3.47 -14.50 -33.63
C ALA A 170 4.10 -13.66 -32.50
N SER A 171 4.04 -14.14 -31.24
CA SER A 171 4.70 -13.57 -30.09
C SER A 171 6.23 -13.55 -30.29
N MET A 172 6.81 -14.66 -30.68
CA MET A 172 8.26 -14.80 -30.92
C MET A 172 8.72 -13.95 -32.10
N ASP A 173 8.03 -14.02 -33.23
CA ASP A 173 8.39 -13.32 -34.48
C ASP A 173 8.32 -11.79 -34.33
N ARG A 174 7.39 -11.29 -33.52
CA ARG A 174 7.17 -9.85 -33.30
C ARG A 174 7.77 -9.31 -32.02
N ARG A 175 8.39 -10.16 -31.18
CA ARG A 175 8.91 -9.83 -29.84
C ARG A 175 7.87 -9.18 -28.93
N LEU A 176 6.63 -9.66 -29.01
CA LEU A 176 5.50 -9.22 -28.19
C LEU A 176 5.17 -10.30 -27.15
N SER A 177 4.51 -9.92 -26.05
CA SER A 177 3.95 -10.91 -25.14
C SER A 177 2.77 -11.65 -25.78
N MET A 178 2.48 -12.87 -25.31
CA MET A 178 1.33 -13.64 -25.80
C MET A 178 0.00 -12.90 -25.56
N SER A 179 -0.11 -12.15 -24.46
CA SER A 179 -1.27 -11.30 -24.16
C SER A 179 -1.45 -10.14 -25.15
N GLN A 180 -0.34 -9.52 -25.58
CA GLN A 180 -0.37 -8.45 -26.60
C GLN A 180 -0.81 -9.01 -27.96
N VAL A 181 -0.30 -10.18 -28.35
CA VAL A 181 -0.74 -10.86 -29.58
C VAL A 181 -2.21 -11.25 -29.50
N ALA A 182 -2.67 -11.79 -28.36
CA ALA A 182 -4.07 -12.13 -28.15
C ALA A 182 -4.98 -10.90 -28.25
N LYS A 183 -4.60 -9.76 -27.68
CA LYS A 183 -5.32 -8.48 -27.84
C LYS A 183 -5.39 -8.05 -29.30
N ALA A 184 -4.28 -8.09 -30.04
CA ALA A 184 -4.25 -7.76 -31.45
C ALA A 184 -5.17 -8.68 -32.30
N VAL A 185 -5.21 -9.98 -31.99
CA VAL A 185 -6.14 -10.92 -32.62
C VAL A 185 -7.60 -10.54 -32.36
N LEU A 186 -7.93 -10.18 -31.10
CA LEU A 186 -9.28 -9.74 -30.73
C LEU A 186 -9.69 -8.43 -31.43
N GLU A 187 -8.76 -7.50 -31.60
CA GLU A 187 -9.00 -6.22 -32.30
C GLU A 187 -9.15 -6.40 -33.81
N GLN A 188 -8.37 -7.28 -34.42
CA GLN A 188 -8.35 -7.47 -35.87
C GLN A 188 -9.41 -8.44 -36.39
N LEU A 189 -9.74 -9.48 -35.61
CA LEU A 189 -10.67 -10.54 -36.01
C LEU A 189 -12.00 -10.50 -35.23
N GLY A 190 -12.08 -9.74 -34.15
CA GLY A 190 -13.33 -9.49 -33.44
C GLY A 190 -14.27 -8.64 -34.30
N ASP A 191 -15.52 -9.05 -34.42
CA ASP A 191 -16.54 -8.25 -35.10
C ASP A 191 -16.73 -6.93 -34.32
N LYS A 192 -16.76 -5.81 -35.05
CA LYS A 192 -17.17 -4.50 -34.53
C LYS A 192 -18.64 -4.53 -34.14
#